data_17e942e7b9324b1d10ec6c376b70f5fd
#
_entry.id   17e942e7b9324b1d10ec6c376b70f5fd
#
_cell.length_a   1.000
_cell.length_b   1.000
_cell.length_c   1.000
_cell.angle_alpha   90.00
_cell.angle_beta   90.00
_cell.angle_gamma   90.00
#
_symmetry.space_group_name_H-M   'P 1'
#
loop_
_entity.id
_entity.type
_entity.pdbx_description
1 polymer ?
#
loop_
_entity_poly.entity_id
_entity_poly.type
_entity_poly.pdbx_seq_one_letter_code
_entity_poly.pdbx_strand_id
1 'polypeptide(L)'
;MTKSKVNVLTIYTQNNIRIFFFTNISIFEYCFVFLQPQIQKNMDINPELLYRNSHRNVSQVSLNFKRELHNKINWDARIIGIKGPKGVGKSTLLKQHIKETFPDDSQVLYVSLDNIWFANNSLADLVEYHYTHGGTYLFLDEVHKYEHWQTYIKNIYDDYPTMHVVFTGSSMLKLDKGEGDLSRRVAMYTMNGLSFREYLMFENVLQLEKLSLDDILKHHVQIATAIAEKTRILPQWENYYRYGYYPFYKEDLPGFHAKLLEVVQQTIEMDIPFVEKVEYVTIQKLKKLLGIIALQVPFTPKMDDLYQQLETSREQGLKLLDLLEKGALLGQLKTRTKALKQLSAPEKLFLDNTNLMYAYNQSPQIGTIRETFFFNQVSRTHELNAPSKGDFLIDGKYLIEMGGPDKTFRQIKDIPDSYLAIDGVEFGRENRIPLWLFGFLY
;
A
#
# COMPACT_ATOMS: atom_id res chain seq x y z
N MET A 1 -71.68 -19.30 15.15
CA MET A 1 -70.65 -19.44 16.18
C MET A 1 -69.34 -19.78 15.50
N THR A 2 -68.58 -18.81 15.19
CA THR A 2 -67.19 -18.93 14.53
C THR A 2 -66.21 -19.21 15.66
N LYS A 3 -65.61 -20.40 15.68
CA LYS A 3 -64.49 -20.72 16.59
C LYS A 3 -63.26 -19.89 16.18
N SER A 4 -62.89 -18.91 17.01
CA SER A 4 -61.62 -18.20 16.86
C SER A 4 -60.46 -19.20 17.10
N LYS A 5 -59.56 -19.36 16.07
CA LYS A 5 -58.35 -20.13 16.25
C LYS A 5 -57.42 -19.34 17.17
N VAL A 6 -57.02 -19.93 18.26
CA VAL A 6 -55.97 -19.41 19.15
C VAL A 6 -54.64 -19.94 18.67
N ASN A 7 -53.73 -19.06 18.33
CA ASN A 7 -52.35 -19.43 18.00
C ASN A 7 -51.50 -19.38 19.27
N VAL A 8 -50.67 -20.40 19.48
CA VAL A 8 -49.80 -20.53 20.64
C VAL A 8 -48.35 -20.39 20.20
N LEU A 9 -47.62 -19.43 20.77
CA LEU A 9 -46.18 -19.28 20.64
C LEU A 9 -45.52 -19.73 21.95
N THR A 10 -44.61 -20.70 21.86
CA THR A 10 -43.81 -21.15 23.00
C THR A 10 -42.36 -20.71 22.77
N ILE A 11 -41.83 -19.86 23.64
CA ILE A 11 -40.45 -19.39 23.61
C ILE A 11 -39.69 -20.10 24.72
N TYR A 12 -38.58 -20.77 24.33
CA TYR A 12 -37.65 -21.41 25.25
C TYR A 12 -36.48 -20.45 25.51
N THR A 13 -36.26 -20.10 26.78
CA THR A 13 -35.03 -19.40 27.23
C THR A 13 -34.32 -20.33 28.21
N GLN A 14 -33.02 -20.13 28.41
CA GLN A 14 -32.19 -21.03 29.23
C GLN A 14 -32.71 -21.33 30.63
N ASN A 15 -33.60 -20.51 31.19
CA ASN A 15 -34.15 -20.73 32.54
C ASN A 15 -35.71 -20.64 32.65
N ASN A 16 -36.43 -20.38 31.57
CA ASN A 16 -37.89 -20.24 31.63
C ASN A 16 -38.58 -20.55 30.30
N ILE A 17 -39.74 -21.19 30.39
CA ILE A 17 -40.68 -21.39 29.27
C ILE A 17 -41.77 -20.34 29.41
N ARG A 18 -41.93 -19.47 28.42
CA ARG A 18 -43.07 -18.54 28.36
C ARG A 18 -43.98 -18.92 27.20
N ILE A 19 -45.27 -19.13 27.51
CA ILE A 19 -46.29 -19.47 26.52
C ILE A 19 -47.20 -18.26 26.35
N PHE A 20 -47.35 -17.80 25.11
CA PHE A 20 -48.21 -16.68 24.75
C PHE A 20 -49.39 -17.18 23.91
N PHE A 21 -50.61 -16.75 24.23
CA PHE A 21 -51.82 -17.05 23.49
C PHE A 21 -52.32 -15.82 22.75
N PHE A 22 -52.48 -15.91 21.43
CA PHE A 22 -52.93 -14.81 20.61
C PHE A 22 -54.19 -15.14 19.82
N THR A 23 -55.12 -14.22 19.81
CA THR A 23 -56.41 -14.34 19.07
C THR A 23 -56.39 -13.62 17.73
N ASN A 24 -55.31 -12.88 17.39
CA ASN A 24 -55.25 -12.07 16.19
C ASN A 24 -53.87 -12.16 15.51
N ILE A 25 -53.82 -12.40 14.19
CA ILE A 25 -52.59 -12.60 13.40
C ILE A 25 -51.71 -11.34 13.35
N SER A 26 -52.33 -10.15 13.36
CA SER A 26 -51.60 -8.87 13.31
C SER A 26 -50.71 -8.61 14.54
N ILE A 27 -51.09 -9.15 15.70
CA ILE A 27 -50.30 -9.06 16.94
C ILE A 27 -49.09 -10.00 16.88
N PHE A 28 -49.22 -11.12 16.17
CA PHE A 28 -48.13 -12.09 16.00
C PHE A 28 -47.00 -11.54 15.15
N GLU A 29 -47.33 -10.84 14.06
CA GLU A 29 -46.32 -10.16 13.21
C GLU A 29 -45.62 -9.01 13.96
N TYR A 30 -46.36 -8.22 14.75
CA TYR A 30 -45.78 -7.15 15.56
C TYR A 30 -44.84 -7.69 16.66
N CYS A 31 -45.22 -8.78 17.34
CA CYS A 31 -44.31 -9.41 18.32
C CYS A 31 -43.04 -10.00 17.65
N PHE A 32 -43.15 -10.54 16.44
CA PHE A 32 -42.00 -11.08 15.72
C PHE A 32 -41.04 -9.98 15.29
N VAL A 33 -41.55 -8.83 14.84
CA VAL A 33 -40.75 -7.65 14.47
C VAL A 33 -40.06 -7.02 15.70
N PHE A 34 -40.68 -7.00 16.86
CA PHE A 34 -40.07 -6.48 18.10
C PHE A 34 -39.12 -7.46 18.78
N LEU A 35 -39.28 -8.77 18.58
CA LEU A 35 -38.40 -9.78 19.19
C LEU A 35 -37.16 -10.07 18.35
N GLN A 36 -37.19 -9.85 17.03
CA GLN A 36 -36.01 -10.03 16.16
C GLN A 36 -34.80 -9.21 16.61
N PRO A 37 -34.90 -7.91 16.94
CA PRO A 37 -33.72 -7.15 17.39
C PRO A 37 -33.21 -7.61 18.77
N GLN A 38 -34.05 -8.15 19.62
CA GLN A 38 -33.62 -8.63 20.95
C GLN A 38 -33.05 -10.05 20.92
N ILE A 39 -33.52 -10.90 20.01
CA ILE A 39 -32.97 -12.24 19.79
C ILE A 39 -31.58 -12.13 19.07
N GLN A 40 -31.41 -11.17 18.16
CA GLN A 40 -30.11 -10.89 17.55
C GLN A 40 -29.10 -10.26 18.53
N LYS A 41 -29.56 -9.52 19.55
CA LYS A 41 -28.68 -8.90 20.55
C LYS A 41 -28.08 -9.86 21.58
N ASN A 42 -28.60 -11.09 21.66
CA ASN A 42 -28.11 -12.11 22.59
C ASN A 42 -27.49 -13.33 21.86
N MET A 43 -27.08 -13.20 20.60
CA MET A 43 -26.09 -14.11 20.10
C MET A 43 -24.76 -13.71 20.77
N ASP A 44 -24.28 -14.55 21.68
CA ASP A 44 -22.96 -14.36 22.30
C ASP A 44 -21.95 -14.07 21.21
N ILE A 45 -21.39 -12.83 21.24
CA ILE A 45 -20.28 -12.45 20.39
C ILE A 45 -19.16 -13.41 20.74
N ASN A 46 -18.92 -14.40 19.89
CA ASN A 46 -17.83 -15.34 20.12
C ASN A 46 -16.65 -15.00 19.18
N PRO A 47 -15.71 -14.16 19.62
CA PRO A 47 -14.52 -13.81 18.85
C PRO A 47 -13.42 -14.86 18.95
N GLU A 48 -13.59 -15.98 19.65
CA GLU A 48 -12.55 -17.03 19.81
C GLU A 48 -11.95 -17.48 18.49
N LEU A 49 -12.76 -17.53 17.42
CA LEU A 49 -12.25 -17.87 16.10
C LEU A 49 -11.25 -16.81 15.59
N LEU A 50 -11.47 -15.53 15.89
CA LEU A 50 -10.54 -14.47 15.52
C LEU A 50 -9.22 -14.62 16.29
N TYR A 51 -9.24 -14.91 17.59
CA TYR A 51 -8.04 -15.14 18.40
C TYR A 51 -7.26 -16.35 17.90
N ARG A 52 -7.93 -17.48 17.64
CA ARG A 52 -7.26 -18.68 17.08
C ARG A 52 -6.64 -18.40 15.71
N ASN A 53 -7.33 -17.64 14.85
CA ASN A 53 -6.80 -17.24 13.55
C ASN A 53 -5.63 -16.25 13.68
N SER A 54 -5.73 -15.30 14.62
CA SER A 54 -4.64 -14.38 14.97
C SER A 54 -3.37 -15.15 15.33
N HIS A 55 -3.44 -16.02 16.33
CA HIS A 55 -2.35 -16.86 16.78
C HIS A 55 -1.73 -17.69 15.64
N ARG A 56 -2.57 -18.39 14.86
CA ARG A 56 -2.11 -19.20 13.72
C ARG A 56 -1.39 -18.34 12.67
N ASN A 57 -1.94 -17.19 12.30
CA ASN A 57 -1.36 -16.31 11.30
C ASN A 57 -0.04 -15.67 11.75
N VAL A 58 0.07 -15.33 13.02
CA VAL A 58 1.28 -14.76 13.62
C VAL A 58 2.38 -15.84 13.75
N SER A 59 2.02 -17.05 14.21
CA SER A 59 2.99 -18.12 14.40
C SER A 59 3.70 -18.56 13.11
N GLN A 60 3.00 -18.51 11.97
CA GLN A 60 3.51 -18.94 10.67
C GLN A 60 4.45 -17.95 9.99
N VAL A 61 4.47 -16.67 10.40
CA VAL A 61 5.31 -15.67 9.72
C VAL A 61 6.80 -15.92 9.99
N SER A 62 7.63 -15.74 8.95
CA SER A 62 9.09 -15.84 9.08
C SER A 62 9.68 -14.52 9.59
N LEU A 63 10.68 -14.60 10.45
CA LEU A 63 11.49 -13.47 10.93
C LEU A 63 12.84 -13.33 10.21
N ASN A 64 13.12 -14.15 9.20
CA ASN A 64 14.42 -14.16 8.52
C ASN A 64 14.74 -12.89 7.77
N PHE A 65 13.70 -12.19 7.27
CA PHE A 65 13.84 -10.90 6.62
C PHE A 65 12.79 -9.93 7.19
N LYS A 66 13.25 -8.76 7.61
CA LYS A 66 12.40 -7.66 8.05
C LYS A 66 12.65 -6.43 7.18
N ARG A 67 11.57 -5.71 6.89
CA ARG A 67 11.63 -4.45 6.15
C ARG A 67 12.33 -3.38 6.98
N GLU A 68 13.08 -2.52 6.34
CA GLU A 68 13.73 -1.35 6.97
C GLU A 68 12.74 -0.50 7.76
N LEU A 69 11.50 -0.40 7.27
CA LEU A 69 10.44 0.34 7.94
C LEU A 69 10.16 -0.18 9.35
N HIS A 70 10.34 -1.49 9.62
CA HIS A 70 10.14 -2.08 10.95
C HIS A 70 10.97 -1.37 12.02
N ASN A 71 12.21 -1.01 11.68
CA ASN A 71 13.14 -0.32 12.61
C ASN A 71 12.87 1.18 12.73
N LYS A 72 12.09 1.76 11.80
CA LYS A 72 11.76 3.20 11.78
C LYS A 72 10.45 3.53 12.49
N ILE A 73 9.57 2.55 12.66
CA ILE A 73 8.31 2.75 13.34
C ILE A 73 8.57 2.96 14.84
N ASN A 74 8.02 4.05 15.39
CA ASN A 74 7.92 4.21 16.84
C ASN A 74 6.74 3.35 17.34
N TRP A 75 7.03 2.13 17.74
CA TRP A 75 6.03 1.16 18.19
C TRP A 75 5.40 1.51 19.54
N ASP A 76 5.97 2.47 20.29
CA ASP A 76 5.40 2.96 21.55
C ASP A 76 4.29 3.98 21.34
N ALA A 77 4.07 4.45 20.10
CA ALA A 77 2.96 5.36 19.81
C ALA A 77 1.62 4.65 19.98
N ARG A 78 0.67 5.32 20.65
CA ARG A 78 -0.66 4.73 20.94
C ARG A 78 -1.43 4.34 19.69
N ILE A 79 -1.33 5.15 18.62
CA ILE A 79 -1.96 4.81 17.34
C ILE A 79 -0.94 4.93 16.22
N ILE A 80 -0.74 3.86 15.49
CA ILE A 80 0.17 3.76 14.37
C ILE A 80 -0.62 3.38 13.12
N GLY A 81 -0.47 4.15 12.06
CA GLY A 81 -1.03 3.84 10.74
C GLY A 81 0.05 3.51 9.71
N ILE A 82 -0.09 2.42 8.99
CA ILE A 82 0.83 2.01 7.93
C ILE A 82 0.07 1.90 6.62
N LYS A 83 0.32 2.82 5.70
CA LYS A 83 -0.27 2.79 4.36
C LYS A 83 0.74 2.35 3.31
N GLY A 84 0.25 1.85 2.19
CA GLY A 84 1.12 1.47 1.06
C GLY A 84 0.40 0.58 0.06
N PRO A 85 1.02 0.32 -1.10
CA PRO A 85 0.46 -0.51 -2.15
C PRO A 85 0.06 -1.90 -1.66
N LYS A 86 -0.88 -2.52 -2.34
CA LYS A 86 -1.24 -3.91 -2.08
C LYS A 86 -0.08 -4.84 -2.46
N GLY A 87 0.16 -5.86 -1.65
CA GLY A 87 1.21 -6.85 -1.93
C GLY A 87 2.63 -6.48 -1.48
N VAL A 88 2.87 -5.30 -0.87
CA VAL A 88 4.22 -4.90 -0.40
C VAL A 88 4.63 -5.50 0.94
N GLY A 89 3.73 -6.24 1.62
CA GLY A 89 4.04 -6.95 2.86
C GLY A 89 3.61 -6.26 4.16
N LYS A 90 2.64 -5.34 4.13
CA LYS A 90 2.13 -4.65 5.33
C LYS A 90 1.65 -5.62 6.41
N SER A 91 0.78 -6.56 6.06
CA SER A 91 0.26 -7.58 6.97
C SER A 91 1.37 -8.46 7.56
N THR A 92 2.41 -8.76 6.75
CA THR A 92 3.58 -9.51 7.20
C THR A 92 4.36 -8.74 8.24
N LEU A 93 4.59 -7.43 8.02
CA LEU A 93 5.29 -6.55 8.95
C LEU A 93 4.57 -6.48 10.32
N LEU A 94 3.22 -6.36 10.34
CA LEU A 94 2.46 -6.40 11.58
C LEU A 94 2.65 -7.73 12.33
N LYS A 95 2.49 -8.84 11.62
CA LYS A 95 2.63 -10.19 12.21
C LYS A 95 4.05 -10.46 12.71
N GLN A 96 5.08 -9.96 12.02
CA GLN A 96 6.48 -10.05 12.45
C GLN A 96 6.69 -9.28 13.75
N HIS A 97 6.16 -8.06 13.85
CA HIS A 97 6.26 -7.28 15.08
C HIS A 97 5.57 -7.98 16.24
N ILE A 98 4.35 -8.49 16.04
CA ILE A 98 3.62 -9.23 17.08
C ILE A 98 4.44 -10.44 17.54
N LYS A 99 4.92 -11.27 16.61
CA LYS A 99 5.68 -12.48 16.91
C LYS A 99 6.97 -12.23 17.69
N GLU A 100 7.61 -11.10 17.43
CA GLU A 100 8.89 -10.73 18.07
C GLU A 100 8.69 -10.09 19.45
N THR A 101 7.63 -9.27 19.59
CA THR A 101 7.44 -8.41 20.76
C THR A 101 6.55 -9.06 21.83
N PHE A 102 5.59 -9.87 21.42
CA PHE A 102 4.56 -10.45 22.30
C PHE A 102 4.63 -11.97 22.32
N PRO A 103 5.52 -12.58 23.12
CA PRO A 103 5.61 -14.03 23.22
C PRO A 103 4.37 -14.68 23.84
N ASP A 104 3.66 -13.94 24.71
CA ASP A 104 2.32 -14.26 25.21
C ASP A 104 1.31 -13.35 24.50
N ASP A 105 0.45 -13.95 23.69
CA ASP A 105 -0.50 -13.25 22.85
C ASP A 105 -1.84 -12.91 23.53
N SER A 106 -1.97 -13.18 24.84
CA SER A 106 -3.22 -12.95 25.61
C SER A 106 -3.69 -11.49 25.57
N GLN A 107 -2.75 -10.54 25.39
CA GLN A 107 -3.04 -9.10 25.35
C GLN A 107 -3.12 -8.53 23.93
N VAL A 108 -2.93 -9.36 22.90
CA VAL A 108 -2.79 -8.91 21.51
C VAL A 108 -3.82 -9.60 20.61
N LEU A 109 -4.45 -8.82 19.75
CA LEU A 109 -5.31 -9.34 18.69
C LEU A 109 -4.90 -8.77 17.33
N TYR A 110 -4.62 -9.65 16.35
CA TYR A 110 -4.51 -9.31 14.94
C TYR A 110 -5.76 -9.74 14.20
N VAL A 111 -6.41 -8.81 13.50
CA VAL A 111 -7.60 -9.08 12.70
C VAL A 111 -7.62 -8.23 11.44
N SER A 112 -8.02 -8.82 10.31
CA SER A 112 -8.31 -8.06 9.09
C SER A 112 -9.78 -7.62 9.07
N LEU A 113 -10.03 -6.34 8.74
CA LEU A 113 -11.39 -5.80 8.73
C LEU A 113 -12.19 -6.19 7.48
N ASP A 114 -11.60 -6.94 6.55
CA ASP A 114 -12.32 -7.62 5.46
C ASP A 114 -12.82 -9.03 5.85
N ASN A 115 -12.58 -9.45 7.10
CA ASN A 115 -13.04 -10.75 7.58
C ASN A 115 -14.56 -10.81 7.61
N ILE A 116 -15.14 -11.92 7.14
CA ILE A 116 -16.58 -12.14 7.08
C ILE A 116 -17.27 -12.04 8.46
N TRP A 117 -16.53 -12.20 9.54
CA TRP A 117 -17.03 -12.02 10.89
C TRP A 117 -17.68 -10.63 11.07
N PHE A 118 -17.12 -9.58 10.45
CA PHE A 118 -17.64 -8.21 10.49
C PHE A 118 -18.92 -7.99 9.67
N ALA A 119 -19.36 -8.95 8.88
CA ALA A 119 -20.65 -8.85 8.20
C ALA A 119 -21.84 -8.87 9.20
N ASN A 120 -21.66 -9.48 10.38
CA ASN A 120 -22.70 -9.63 11.39
C ASN A 120 -22.31 -9.05 12.77
N ASN A 121 -21.09 -8.58 12.94
CA ASN A 121 -20.55 -8.08 14.21
C ASN A 121 -19.87 -6.72 14.02
N SER A 122 -19.91 -5.88 15.04
CA SER A 122 -19.28 -4.57 14.97
C SER A 122 -17.85 -4.57 15.50
N LEU A 123 -17.03 -3.65 14.99
CA LEU A 123 -15.68 -3.41 15.52
C LEU A 123 -15.75 -2.90 16.98
N ALA A 124 -16.79 -2.13 17.34
CA ALA A 124 -16.97 -1.65 18.71
C ALA A 124 -17.15 -2.81 19.69
N ASP A 125 -17.99 -3.78 19.35
CA ASP A 125 -18.22 -4.96 20.20
C ASP A 125 -16.94 -5.80 20.37
N LEU A 126 -16.14 -5.94 19.30
CA LEU A 126 -14.85 -6.63 19.37
C LEU A 126 -13.86 -5.92 20.28
N VAL A 127 -13.78 -4.58 20.17
CA VAL A 127 -12.89 -3.74 21.00
C VAL A 127 -13.29 -3.84 22.46
N GLU A 128 -14.57 -3.70 22.79
CA GLU A 128 -15.07 -3.83 24.15
C GLU A 128 -14.78 -5.22 24.73
N TYR A 129 -15.03 -6.28 23.95
CA TYR A 129 -14.69 -7.64 24.35
C TYR A 129 -13.18 -7.78 24.62
N HIS A 130 -12.34 -7.33 23.70
CA HIS A 130 -10.88 -7.42 23.81
C HIS A 130 -10.37 -6.69 25.06
N TYR A 131 -10.84 -5.45 25.28
CA TYR A 131 -10.45 -4.62 26.42
C TYR A 131 -10.86 -5.22 27.75
N THR A 132 -12.12 -5.68 27.88
CA THR A 132 -12.66 -6.25 29.12
C THR A 132 -12.02 -7.60 29.48
N HIS A 133 -11.42 -8.28 28.50
CA HIS A 133 -10.65 -9.52 28.71
C HIS A 133 -9.13 -9.29 28.85
N GLY A 134 -8.69 -8.05 29.08
CA GLY A 134 -7.31 -7.72 29.35
C GLY A 134 -6.45 -7.42 28.12
N GLY A 135 -7.09 -7.31 26.94
CA GLY A 135 -6.39 -6.92 25.71
C GLY A 135 -5.94 -5.47 25.73
N THR A 136 -4.73 -5.21 25.29
CA THR A 136 -4.11 -3.87 25.28
C THR A 136 -3.56 -3.47 23.91
N TYR A 137 -3.36 -4.42 23.01
CA TYR A 137 -2.84 -4.18 21.67
C TYR A 137 -3.77 -4.74 20.60
N LEU A 138 -4.20 -3.88 19.68
CA LEU A 138 -5.09 -4.23 18.58
C LEU A 138 -4.43 -3.92 17.24
N PHE A 139 -4.21 -4.95 16.43
CA PHE A 139 -3.64 -4.85 15.09
C PHE A 139 -4.75 -5.05 14.05
N LEU A 140 -5.15 -3.95 13.39
CA LEU A 140 -6.25 -3.91 12.43
C LEU A 140 -5.69 -3.85 11.01
N ASP A 141 -5.84 -4.93 10.25
CA ASP A 141 -5.39 -4.97 8.86
C ASP A 141 -6.51 -4.51 7.91
N GLU A 142 -6.14 -3.84 6.80
CA GLU A 142 -7.05 -3.38 5.74
C GLU A 142 -8.22 -2.49 6.23
N VAL A 143 -7.96 -1.54 7.16
CA VAL A 143 -9.02 -0.72 7.79
C VAL A 143 -9.92 0.00 6.77
N HIS A 144 -9.41 0.33 5.60
CA HIS A 144 -10.20 0.98 4.54
C HIS A 144 -11.35 0.10 4.02
N LYS A 145 -11.41 -1.18 4.33
CA LYS A 145 -12.54 -2.08 4.02
C LYS A 145 -13.69 -1.96 5.01
N TYR A 146 -13.51 -1.23 6.12
CA TYR A 146 -14.54 -1.06 7.14
C TYR A 146 -15.09 0.37 7.10
N GLU A 147 -16.41 0.47 6.96
CA GLU A 147 -17.07 1.77 6.86
C GLU A 147 -16.90 2.58 8.16
N HIS A 148 -16.67 3.90 8.04
CA HIS A 148 -16.43 4.79 9.20
C HIS A 148 -15.26 4.41 10.11
N TRP A 149 -14.28 3.63 9.63
CA TRP A 149 -13.14 3.17 10.43
C TRP A 149 -12.41 4.28 11.20
N GLN A 150 -12.33 5.50 10.64
CA GLN A 150 -11.69 6.64 11.30
C GLN A 150 -12.40 7.01 12.62
N THR A 151 -13.73 7.03 12.60
CA THR A 151 -14.54 7.29 13.79
C THR A 151 -14.33 6.22 14.85
N TYR A 152 -14.26 4.95 14.45
CA TYR A 152 -13.97 3.85 15.37
C TYR A 152 -12.59 3.98 16.01
N ILE A 153 -11.54 4.23 15.23
CA ILE A 153 -10.18 4.42 15.79
C ILE A 153 -10.11 5.64 16.70
N LYS A 154 -10.82 6.74 16.36
CA LYS A 154 -10.93 7.89 17.24
C LYS A 154 -11.58 7.53 18.56
N ASN A 155 -12.71 6.84 18.54
CA ASN A 155 -13.42 6.42 19.76
C ASN A 155 -12.55 5.48 20.61
N ILE A 156 -11.81 4.54 19.99
CA ILE A 156 -10.84 3.70 20.71
C ILE A 156 -9.79 4.57 21.42
N TYR A 157 -9.28 5.58 20.75
CA TYR A 157 -8.33 6.49 21.37
C TYR A 157 -8.93 7.25 22.55
N ASP A 158 -10.15 7.74 22.42
CA ASP A 158 -10.77 8.62 23.44
C ASP A 158 -11.30 7.77 24.62
N ASP A 159 -11.88 6.59 24.38
CA ASP A 159 -12.62 5.78 25.37
C ASP A 159 -11.75 4.72 26.08
N TYR A 160 -10.64 4.25 25.43
CA TYR A 160 -9.77 3.19 25.97
C TYR A 160 -8.31 3.67 26.10
N PRO A 161 -7.96 4.41 27.18
CA PRO A 161 -6.67 5.11 27.32
C PRO A 161 -5.43 4.21 27.26
N THR A 162 -5.54 2.96 27.65
CA THR A 162 -4.43 1.99 27.69
C THR A 162 -4.30 1.16 26.41
N MET A 163 -5.26 1.28 25.49
CA MET A 163 -5.23 0.50 24.25
C MET A 163 -4.31 1.13 23.20
N HIS A 164 -3.45 0.31 22.63
CA HIS A 164 -2.61 0.61 21.49
C HIS A 164 -3.24 0.04 20.21
N VAL A 165 -3.30 0.85 19.16
CA VAL A 165 -3.85 0.41 17.86
C VAL A 165 -2.82 0.59 16.77
N VAL A 166 -2.52 -0.50 16.07
CA VAL A 166 -1.73 -0.45 14.85
C VAL A 166 -2.61 -0.86 13.69
N PHE A 167 -2.72 -0.03 12.66
CA PHE A 167 -3.57 -0.35 11.53
C PHE A 167 -2.86 -0.24 10.19
N THR A 168 -3.32 -1.03 9.21
CA THR A 168 -2.87 -0.90 7.82
C THR A 168 -4.00 -0.49 6.90
N GLY A 169 -3.61 0.06 5.76
CA GLY A 169 -4.55 0.37 4.70
C GLY A 169 -3.91 0.57 3.34
N SER A 170 -4.74 0.85 2.35
CA SER A 170 -4.32 1.17 0.97
C SER A 170 -3.36 2.37 0.93
N SER A 171 -2.58 2.48 -0.14
CA SER A 171 -1.76 3.67 -0.45
C SER A 171 -2.57 4.97 -0.49
N MET A 172 -3.85 4.86 -0.84
CA MET A 172 -4.79 5.98 -0.90
C MET A 172 -5.30 6.46 0.47
N LEU A 173 -5.00 5.72 1.55
CA LEU A 173 -5.52 6.04 2.88
C LEU A 173 -5.14 7.47 3.28
N LYS A 174 -6.16 8.26 3.60
CA LYS A 174 -6.04 9.63 4.11
C LYS A 174 -6.63 9.70 5.50
N LEU A 175 -6.08 10.55 6.33
CA LEU A 175 -6.70 10.98 7.57
C LEU A 175 -7.47 12.27 7.28
N ASP A 176 -8.77 12.16 7.07
CA ASP A 176 -9.61 13.31 6.75
C ASP A 176 -9.75 14.24 7.97
N LYS A 177 -9.72 15.55 7.71
CA LYS A 177 -9.88 16.57 8.75
C LYS A 177 -11.32 16.71 9.26
N GLY A 178 -12.29 16.01 8.65
CA GLY A 178 -13.72 16.19 8.88
C GLY A 178 -14.37 15.17 9.81
N GLU A 179 -14.14 13.88 9.60
CA GLU A 179 -14.74 12.84 10.41
C GLU A 179 -13.70 12.24 11.37
N GLY A 180 -13.74 12.70 12.64
CA GLY A 180 -12.88 12.15 13.69
C GLY A 180 -11.40 12.52 13.58
N ASP A 181 -11.03 13.82 13.57
CA ASP A 181 -9.65 14.34 13.47
C ASP A 181 -8.56 13.42 14.07
N LEU A 182 -8.14 12.42 13.29
CA LEU A 182 -7.07 11.50 13.65
C LEU A 182 -5.68 12.06 13.37
N SER A 183 -5.60 13.18 12.64
CA SER A 183 -4.33 13.71 12.12
C SER A 183 -3.29 14.03 13.20
N ARG A 184 -3.74 14.36 14.42
CA ARG A 184 -2.87 14.62 15.58
C ARG A 184 -2.65 13.43 16.51
N ARG A 185 -3.40 12.34 16.29
CA ARG A 185 -3.41 11.15 17.17
C ARG A 185 -2.62 9.99 16.58
N VAL A 186 -2.40 9.97 15.28
CA VAL A 186 -1.83 8.84 14.54
C VAL A 186 -0.42 9.14 14.04
N ALA A 187 0.51 8.26 14.37
CA ALA A 187 1.82 8.23 13.72
C ALA A 187 1.70 7.46 12.38
N MET A 188 1.69 8.21 11.25
CA MET A 188 1.51 7.63 9.91
C MET A 188 2.84 7.29 9.26
N TYR A 189 2.95 6.07 8.75
CA TYR A 189 4.08 5.57 7.98
C TYR A 189 3.65 5.11 6.59
N THR A 190 4.57 5.23 5.62
CA THR A 190 4.34 4.72 4.26
C THR A 190 5.28 3.55 4.00
N MET A 191 4.72 2.41 3.60
CA MET A 191 5.46 1.22 3.20
C MET A 191 5.44 1.08 1.68
N ASN A 192 6.59 1.31 1.05
CA ASN A 192 6.78 1.10 -0.38
C ASN A 192 7.06 -0.38 -0.69
N GLY A 193 7.16 -0.77 -1.97
CA GLY A 193 7.73 -2.06 -2.35
C GLY A 193 9.19 -2.19 -1.92
N LEU A 194 9.79 -3.34 -2.16
CA LEU A 194 11.21 -3.55 -1.86
C LEU A 194 12.07 -2.59 -2.69
N SER A 195 13.04 -1.92 -2.04
CA SER A 195 14.15 -1.32 -2.78
C SER A 195 15.04 -2.42 -3.36
N PHE A 196 15.94 -2.07 -4.28
CA PHE A 196 16.90 -3.07 -4.77
C PHE A 196 17.78 -3.60 -3.63
N ARG A 197 18.16 -2.76 -2.67
CA ARG A 197 18.86 -3.15 -1.45
C ARG A 197 18.05 -4.17 -0.64
N GLU A 198 16.78 -3.87 -0.34
CA GLU A 198 15.92 -4.77 0.42
C GLU A 198 15.65 -6.10 -0.33
N TYR A 199 15.57 -6.05 -1.67
CA TYR A 199 15.49 -7.25 -2.49
C TYR A 199 16.71 -8.15 -2.33
N LEU A 200 17.94 -7.61 -2.37
CA LEU A 200 19.17 -8.37 -2.15
C LEU A 200 19.21 -9.01 -0.76
N MET A 201 18.73 -8.30 0.26
CA MET A 201 18.58 -8.83 1.61
C MET A 201 17.51 -9.93 1.67
N PHE A 202 16.38 -9.74 1.01
CA PHE A 202 15.28 -10.70 0.93
C PHE A 202 15.66 -11.99 0.19
N GLU A 203 16.56 -11.89 -0.80
CA GLU A 203 17.16 -13.01 -1.51
C GLU A 203 18.35 -13.66 -0.73
N ASN A 204 18.70 -13.11 0.43
CA ASN A 204 19.90 -13.53 1.20
C ASN A 204 21.21 -13.42 0.39
N VAL A 205 21.27 -12.51 -0.56
CA VAL A 205 22.46 -12.26 -1.39
C VAL A 205 23.47 -11.41 -0.61
N LEU A 206 23.00 -10.29 -0.04
CA LEU A 206 23.83 -9.35 0.71
C LEU A 206 23.04 -8.69 1.83
N GLN A 207 23.72 -8.44 2.97
CA GLN A 207 23.24 -7.55 4.03
C GLN A 207 23.94 -6.21 3.88
N LEU A 208 23.17 -5.16 3.67
CA LEU A 208 23.69 -3.82 3.35
C LEU A 208 22.87 -2.74 4.06
N GLU A 209 23.60 -1.77 4.60
CA GLU A 209 22.98 -0.53 5.10
C GLU A 209 22.49 0.33 3.93
N LYS A 210 21.53 1.21 4.20
CA LYS A 210 21.12 2.20 3.21
C LYS A 210 22.23 3.20 2.97
N LEU A 211 22.34 3.67 1.72
CA LEU A 211 23.27 4.72 1.33
C LEU A 211 22.57 6.09 1.31
N SER A 212 23.31 7.13 1.64
CA SER A 212 22.88 8.48 1.33
C SER A 212 23.13 8.80 -0.16
N LEU A 213 22.42 9.80 -0.69
CA LEU A 213 22.68 10.27 -2.05
C LEU A 213 24.12 10.79 -2.18
N ASP A 214 24.64 11.44 -1.16
CA ASP A 214 26.02 11.95 -1.12
C ASP A 214 27.05 10.83 -1.21
N ASP A 215 26.82 9.69 -0.54
CA ASP A 215 27.67 8.49 -0.65
C ASP A 215 27.67 7.96 -2.08
N ILE A 216 26.49 7.87 -2.70
CA ILE A 216 26.36 7.40 -4.08
C ILE A 216 27.09 8.34 -5.04
N LEU A 217 26.91 9.67 -4.91
CA LEU A 217 27.52 10.63 -5.82
C LEU A 217 29.04 10.70 -5.67
N LYS A 218 29.59 10.54 -4.46
CA LYS A 218 31.03 10.75 -4.18
C LYS A 218 31.84 9.46 -4.07
N HIS A 219 31.21 8.36 -3.60
CA HIS A 219 31.92 7.12 -3.22
C HIS A 219 31.46 5.89 -4.00
N HIS A 220 30.68 6.05 -5.09
CA HIS A 220 30.13 4.95 -5.87
C HIS A 220 31.17 3.93 -6.36
N VAL A 221 32.40 4.35 -6.67
CA VAL A 221 33.46 3.42 -7.13
C VAL A 221 33.84 2.44 -6.03
N GLN A 222 34.13 2.95 -4.82
CA GLN A 222 34.50 2.12 -3.68
C GLN A 222 33.34 1.21 -3.25
N ILE A 223 32.15 1.75 -3.22
CA ILE A 223 30.94 1.01 -2.84
C ILE A 223 30.65 -0.11 -3.85
N ALA A 224 30.68 0.20 -5.15
CA ALA A 224 30.46 -0.80 -6.20
C ALA A 224 31.51 -1.90 -6.19
N THR A 225 32.78 -1.57 -5.95
CA THR A 225 33.88 -2.55 -5.83
C THR A 225 33.63 -3.48 -4.66
N ALA A 226 33.32 -2.96 -3.48
CA ALA A 226 33.05 -3.78 -2.28
C ALA A 226 31.81 -4.69 -2.44
N ILE A 227 30.85 -4.31 -3.26
CA ILE A 227 29.68 -5.14 -3.57
C ILE A 227 30.04 -6.22 -4.61
N ALA A 228 30.78 -5.85 -5.67
CA ALA A 228 31.18 -6.79 -6.72
C ALA A 228 32.11 -7.89 -6.24
N GLU A 229 32.90 -7.65 -5.19
CA GLU A 229 33.70 -8.69 -4.52
C GLU A 229 32.84 -9.77 -3.86
N LYS A 230 31.60 -9.45 -3.51
CA LYS A 230 30.71 -10.36 -2.79
C LYS A 230 29.67 -11.04 -3.68
N THR A 231 29.27 -10.42 -4.76
CA THR A 231 28.21 -10.94 -5.63
C THR A 231 28.28 -10.39 -7.06
N ARG A 232 27.75 -11.17 -8.02
CA ARG A 232 27.46 -10.67 -9.37
C ARG A 232 26.18 -9.84 -9.34
N ILE A 233 26.33 -8.51 -9.36
CA ILE A 233 25.21 -7.60 -9.14
C ILE A 233 24.27 -7.49 -10.35
N LEU A 234 24.77 -7.55 -11.59
CA LEU A 234 23.97 -7.34 -12.80
C LEU A 234 22.87 -8.41 -12.99
N PRO A 235 23.10 -9.71 -12.78
CA PRO A 235 22.02 -10.69 -12.79
C PRO A 235 20.95 -10.44 -11.71
N GLN A 236 21.35 -10.02 -10.51
CA GLN A 236 20.42 -9.65 -9.44
C GLN A 236 19.60 -8.41 -9.80
N TRP A 237 20.26 -7.45 -10.43
CA TRP A 237 19.64 -6.25 -10.96
C TRP A 237 18.58 -6.56 -12.02
N GLU A 238 18.89 -7.46 -12.98
CA GLU A 238 17.94 -7.92 -13.97
C GLU A 238 16.71 -8.59 -13.36
N ASN A 239 16.91 -9.46 -12.38
CA ASN A 239 15.83 -10.11 -11.66
C ASN A 239 14.95 -9.11 -10.92
N TYR A 240 15.57 -8.12 -10.24
CA TYR A 240 14.84 -7.11 -9.50
C TYR A 240 13.88 -6.31 -10.37
N TYR A 241 14.34 -5.78 -11.49
CA TYR A 241 13.46 -4.94 -12.30
C TYR A 241 12.34 -5.75 -12.99
N ARG A 242 12.49 -7.05 -13.12
CA ARG A 242 11.43 -7.94 -13.64
C ARG A 242 10.36 -8.27 -12.60
N TYR A 243 10.75 -8.56 -11.33
CA TYR A 243 9.80 -9.02 -10.31
C TYR A 243 10.14 -8.62 -8.87
N GLY A 244 11.28 -8.03 -8.58
CA GLY A 244 11.80 -7.87 -7.23
C GLY A 244 11.15 -6.79 -6.37
N TYR A 245 10.23 -5.97 -6.89
CA TYR A 245 9.59 -4.90 -6.13
C TYR A 245 8.53 -5.41 -5.14
N TYR A 246 7.78 -6.47 -5.49
CA TYR A 246 6.73 -7.06 -4.67
C TYR A 246 7.17 -8.40 -4.07
N PRO A 247 7.27 -8.57 -2.74
CA PRO A 247 7.81 -9.80 -2.12
C PRO A 247 7.02 -11.06 -2.44
N PHE A 248 5.75 -10.98 -2.86
CA PHE A 248 4.92 -12.13 -3.20
C PHE A 248 5.34 -12.87 -4.49
N TYR A 249 6.33 -12.36 -5.25
CA TYR A 249 6.88 -13.10 -6.40
C TYR A 249 7.44 -14.48 -5.99
N LYS A 250 7.90 -14.61 -4.73
CA LYS A 250 8.41 -15.90 -4.21
C LYS A 250 7.34 -16.98 -4.06
N GLU A 251 6.07 -16.60 -3.99
CA GLU A 251 4.98 -17.55 -3.85
C GLU A 251 4.71 -18.31 -5.16
N ASP A 252 4.85 -17.63 -6.30
CA ASP A 252 4.60 -18.19 -7.62
C ASP A 252 5.27 -17.31 -8.68
N LEU A 253 6.54 -17.56 -8.97
CA LEU A 253 7.30 -16.77 -9.94
C LEU A 253 6.73 -16.86 -11.37
N PRO A 254 6.32 -18.05 -11.90
CA PRO A 254 5.72 -18.14 -13.22
C PRO A 254 4.42 -17.36 -13.35
N GLY A 255 3.57 -17.36 -12.35
CA GLY A 255 2.28 -16.67 -12.30
C GLY A 255 2.35 -15.22 -11.82
N PHE A 256 3.53 -14.73 -11.43
CA PHE A 256 3.70 -13.44 -10.76
C PHE A 256 3.08 -12.25 -11.49
N HIS A 257 3.38 -12.10 -12.80
CA HIS A 257 2.89 -10.96 -13.57
C HIS A 257 1.35 -10.98 -13.74
N ALA A 258 0.76 -12.17 -13.89
CA ALA A 258 -0.70 -12.30 -13.93
C ALA A 258 -1.33 -11.90 -12.60
N LYS A 259 -0.80 -12.38 -11.46
CA LYS A 259 -1.24 -11.95 -10.12
C LYS A 259 -1.06 -10.46 -9.90
N LEU A 260 0.02 -9.87 -10.41
CA LEU A 260 0.25 -8.43 -10.30
C LEU A 260 -0.80 -7.63 -11.08
N LEU A 261 -1.22 -8.07 -12.26
CA LEU A 261 -2.33 -7.45 -12.99
C LEU A 261 -3.66 -7.56 -12.22
N GLU A 262 -3.91 -8.67 -11.53
CA GLU A 262 -5.08 -8.79 -10.64
C GLU A 262 -5.02 -7.79 -9.48
N VAL A 263 -3.85 -7.58 -8.88
CA VAL A 263 -3.63 -6.56 -7.84
C VAL A 263 -3.91 -5.15 -8.39
N VAL A 264 -3.44 -4.83 -9.59
CA VAL A 264 -3.75 -3.56 -10.27
C VAL A 264 -5.26 -3.41 -10.47
N GLN A 265 -5.93 -4.44 -10.97
CA GLN A 265 -7.37 -4.43 -11.20
C GLN A 265 -8.13 -4.20 -9.90
N GLN A 266 -7.78 -4.92 -8.82
CA GLN A 266 -8.39 -4.73 -7.50
C GLN A 266 -8.16 -3.31 -6.96
N THR A 267 -6.99 -2.73 -7.17
CA THR A 267 -6.71 -1.34 -6.76
C THR A 267 -7.64 -0.38 -7.48
N ILE A 268 -7.84 -0.52 -8.80
CA ILE A 268 -8.68 0.39 -9.60
C ILE A 268 -10.17 0.16 -9.33
N GLU A 269 -10.61 -1.09 -9.18
CA GLU A 269 -12.04 -1.44 -9.08
C GLU A 269 -12.58 -1.39 -7.65
N MET A 270 -11.72 -1.56 -6.66
CA MET A 270 -12.13 -1.65 -5.26
C MET A 270 -11.51 -0.57 -4.38
N ASP A 271 -10.18 -0.43 -4.33
CA ASP A 271 -9.54 0.45 -3.36
C ASP A 271 -9.75 1.93 -3.70
N ILE A 272 -9.64 2.32 -4.98
CA ILE A 272 -9.90 3.71 -5.42
C ILE A 272 -11.36 4.11 -5.19
N PRO A 273 -12.37 3.34 -5.63
CA PRO A 273 -13.77 3.69 -5.41
C PRO A 273 -14.16 3.73 -3.92
N PHE A 274 -13.56 2.88 -3.11
CA PHE A 274 -13.86 2.86 -1.68
C PHE A 274 -13.41 4.14 -0.97
N VAL A 275 -12.23 4.65 -1.33
CA VAL A 275 -11.66 5.86 -0.69
C VAL A 275 -12.23 7.15 -1.28
N GLU A 276 -12.41 7.25 -2.60
CA GLU A 276 -12.76 8.49 -3.31
C GLU A 276 -14.21 8.51 -3.83
N LYS A 277 -15.00 7.46 -3.61
CA LYS A 277 -16.42 7.34 -4.04
C LYS A 277 -16.62 7.70 -5.51
N VAL A 278 -15.82 7.10 -6.41
CA VAL A 278 -15.88 7.38 -7.85
C VAL A 278 -16.93 6.50 -8.54
N GLU A 279 -17.53 7.06 -9.60
CA GLU A 279 -18.53 6.37 -10.43
C GLU A 279 -17.89 5.31 -11.34
N TYR A 280 -18.68 4.33 -11.78
CA TYR A 280 -18.25 3.25 -12.67
C TYR A 280 -17.56 3.75 -13.96
N VAL A 281 -18.08 4.83 -14.56
CA VAL A 281 -17.47 5.45 -15.76
C VAL A 281 -16.04 5.91 -15.48
N THR A 282 -15.78 6.44 -14.29
CA THR A 282 -14.43 6.86 -13.87
C THR A 282 -13.50 5.65 -13.75
N ILE A 283 -13.97 4.52 -13.23
CA ILE A 283 -13.21 3.27 -13.17
C ILE A 283 -12.76 2.82 -14.57
N GLN A 284 -13.67 2.85 -15.56
CA GLN A 284 -13.34 2.50 -16.93
C GLN A 284 -12.29 3.45 -17.54
N LYS A 285 -12.41 4.75 -17.26
CA LYS A 285 -11.43 5.75 -17.70
C LYS A 285 -10.06 5.55 -17.05
N LEU A 286 -10.00 5.18 -15.75
CA LEU A 286 -8.75 4.83 -15.06
C LEU A 286 -8.05 3.64 -15.71
N LYS A 287 -8.79 2.57 -16.02
CA LYS A 287 -8.25 1.40 -16.73
C LYS A 287 -7.71 1.77 -18.10
N LYS A 288 -8.49 2.52 -18.88
CA LYS A 288 -8.10 2.99 -20.22
C LYS A 288 -6.84 3.86 -20.15
N LEU A 289 -6.80 4.80 -19.22
CA LEU A 289 -5.65 5.68 -19.01
C LEU A 289 -4.39 4.89 -18.66
N LEU A 290 -4.47 3.98 -17.68
CA LEU A 290 -3.33 3.16 -17.29
C LEU A 290 -2.84 2.27 -18.44
N GLY A 291 -3.76 1.69 -19.24
CA GLY A 291 -3.41 0.91 -20.43
C GLY A 291 -2.69 1.75 -21.49
N ILE A 292 -3.16 2.97 -21.78
CA ILE A 292 -2.49 3.89 -22.71
C ILE A 292 -1.06 4.19 -22.26
N ILE A 293 -0.89 4.52 -20.98
CA ILE A 293 0.42 4.83 -20.40
C ILE A 293 1.33 3.60 -20.48
N ALA A 294 0.86 2.44 -20.04
CA ALA A 294 1.64 1.20 -20.01
C ALA A 294 2.22 0.80 -21.36
N LEU A 295 1.53 1.09 -22.46
CA LEU A 295 1.96 0.80 -23.83
C LEU A 295 2.95 1.83 -24.39
N GLN A 296 3.03 3.04 -23.84
CA GLN A 296 3.77 4.17 -24.39
C GLN A 296 4.90 4.69 -23.48
N VAL A 297 5.19 4.04 -22.37
CA VAL A 297 6.22 4.48 -21.39
C VAL A 297 7.64 4.43 -21.99
N PRO A 298 8.52 5.42 -21.78
CA PRO A 298 8.32 6.68 -21.09
C PRO A 298 7.38 7.59 -21.86
N PHE A 299 6.32 8.02 -21.21
CA PHE A 299 5.29 8.76 -21.89
C PHE A 299 5.42 10.27 -21.60
N THR A 300 5.77 11.03 -22.64
CA THR A 300 5.67 12.48 -22.64
C THR A 300 4.31 12.84 -23.22
N PRO A 301 3.30 13.10 -22.38
CA PRO A 301 1.93 13.20 -22.86
C PRO A 301 1.72 14.49 -23.63
N LYS A 302 1.15 14.38 -24.84
CA LYS A 302 0.34 15.48 -25.38
C LYS A 302 -0.98 15.45 -24.63
N MET A 303 -1.11 16.29 -23.62
CA MET A 303 -2.23 16.21 -22.67
C MET A 303 -3.60 16.37 -23.35
N ASP A 304 -3.70 17.21 -24.38
CA ASP A 304 -4.96 17.41 -25.10
C ASP A 304 -5.38 16.15 -25.88
N ASP A 305 -4.42 15.45 -26.52
CA ASP A 305 -4.68 14.19 -27.21
C ASP A 305 -5.12 13.11 -26.20
N LEU A 306 -4.51 13.09 -25.01
CA LEU A 306 -4.86 12.15 -23.94
C LEU A 306 -6.28 12.42 -23.42
N TYR A 307 -6.66 13.68 -23.21
CA TYR A 307 -8.00 14.05 -22.79
C TYR A 307 -9.05 13.67 -23.83
N GLN A 308 -8.74 13.88 -25.12
CA GLN A 308 -9.61 13.49 -26.21
C GLN A 308 -9.81 11.97 -26.27
N GLN A 309 -8.73 11.19 -26.18
CA GLN A 309 -8.82 9.71 -26.16
C GLN A 309 -9.65 9.20 -24.98
N LEU A 310 -9.60 9.87 -23.83
CA LEU A 310 -10.36 9.50 -22.63
C LEU A 310 -11.77 10.11 -22.61
N GLU A 311 -12.14 10.90 -23.61
CA GLU A 311 -13.41 11.61 -23.67
C GLU A 311 -13.67 12.37 -22.36
N THR A 312 -12.69 13.18 -21.94
CA THR A 312 -12.72 13.85 -20.65
C THR A 312 -12.23 15.28 -20.71
N SER A 313 -12.63 16.10 -19.75
CA SER A 313 -12.09 17.46 -19.60
C SER A 313 -10.66 17.42 -19.04
N ARG A 314 -9.93 18.53 -19.20
CA ARG A 314 -8.59 18.69 -18.61
C ARG A 314 -8.58 18.45 -17.11
N GLU A 315 -9.53 19.00 -16.38
CA GLU A 315 -9.63 18.89 -14.93
C GLU A 315 -9.86 17.43 -14.50
N GLN A 316 -10.81 16.76 -15.15
CA GLN A 316 -11.08 15.35 -14.90
C GLN A 316 -9.89 14.47 -15.27
N GLY A 317 -9.20 14.73 -16.39
CA GLY A 317 -8.01 13.98 -16.79
C GLY A 317 -6.88 14.12 -15.78
N LEU A 318 -6.63 15.31 -15.24
CA LEU A 318 -5.66 15.52 -14.16
C LEU A 318 -6.06 14.79 -12.86
N LYS A 319 -7.38 14.74 -12.55
CA LYS A 319 -7.88 13.97 -11.41
C LYS A 319 -7.68 12.47 -11.60
N LEU A 320 -7.87 11.93 -12.80
CA LEU A 320 -7.58 10.51 -13.10
C LEU A 320 -6.09 10.17 -12.87
N LEU A 321 -5.17 11.06 -13.30
CA LEU A 321 -3.73 10.89 -13.05
C LEU A 321 -3.41 10.92 -11.55
N ASP A 322 -3.99 11.84 -10.80
CA ASP A 322 -3.83 11.95 -9.33
C ASP A 322 -4.33 10.68 -8.61
N LEU A 323 -5.46 10.11 -9.04
CA LEU A 323 -6.00 8.88 -8.49
C LEU A 323 -5.07 7.67 -8.74
N LEU A 324 -4.54 7.52 -9.95
CA LEU A 324 -3.59 6.45 -10.26
C LEU A 324 -2.27 6.61 -9.49
N GLU A 325 -1.77 7.84 -9.32
CA GLU A 325 -0.56 8.11 -8.53
C GLU A 325 -0.78 7.80 -7.05
N LYS A 326 -1.89 8.22 -6.45
CA LYS A 326 -2.27 7.86 -5.08
C LYS A 326 -2.47 6.36 -4.91
N GLY A 327 -2.98 5.68 -5.94
CA GLY A 327 -3.08 4.23 -6.00
C GLY A 327 -1.74 3.50 -6.11
N ALA A 328 -0.62 4.23 -6.24
CA ALA A 328 0.72 3.69 -6.49
C ALA A 328 0.78 2.82 -7.76
N LEU A 329 0.09 3.24 -8.80
CA LEU A 329 0.11 2.62 -10.13
C LEU A 329 0.87 3.48 -11.14
N LEU A 330 1.02 4.77 -10.85
CA LEU A 330 1.60 5.77 -11.73
C LEU A 330 2.53 6.70 -10.94
N GLY A 331 3.57 7.22 -11.62
CA GLY A 331 4.40 8.32 -11.15
C GLY A 331 4.34 9.50 -12.12
N GLN A 332 4.31 10.71 -11.58
CA GLN A 332 4.26 11.97 -12.34
C GLN A 332 5.53 12.78 -12.13
N LEU A 333 6.31 13.01 -13.18
CA LEU A 333 7.43 13.93 -13.13
C LEU A 333 6.99 15.32 -13.60
N LYS A 334 7.13 16.32 -12.74
CA LYS A 334 6.73 17.72 -12.99
C LYS A 334 7.93 18.65 -12.90
N THR A 335 7.88 19.80 -13.58
CA THR A 335 8.84 20.86 -13.29
C THR A 335 8.64 21.38 -11.86
N ARG A 336 9.66 21.96 -11.25
CA ARG A 336 9.60 22.48 -9.87
C ARG A 336 8.46 23.48 -9.68
N THR A 337 8.20 24.35 -10.63
CA THR A 337 7.09 25.33 -10.59
C THR A 337 5.73 24.67 -10.68
N LYS A 338 5.60 23.56 -11.44
CA LYS A 338 4.35 22.81 -11.55
C LYS A 338 4.12 21.88 -10.34
N ALA A 339 5.17 21.38 -9.70
CA ALA A 339 5.07 20.55 -8.51
C ALA A 339 4.41 21.27 -7.32
N LEU A 340 4.54 22.59 -7.25
CA LEU A 340 3.86 23.43 -6.25
C LEU A 340 2.34 23.55 -6.45
N LYS A 341 1.81 23.13 -7.60
CA LYS A 341 0.37 23.15 -7.91
C LYS A 341 -0.20 21.75 -7.77
N GLN A 342 -1.24 21.60 -6.97
CA GLN A 342 -1.86 20.29 -6.67
C GLN A 342 -2.30 19.53 -7.94
N LEU A 343 -2.95 20.21 -8.89
CA LEU A 343 -3.35 19.64 -10.18
C LEU A 343 -2.66 20.39 -11.30
N SER A 344 -1.57 19.83 -11.81
CA SER A 344 -0.83 20.36 -12.96
C SER A 344 -0.42 19.25 -13.90
N ALA A 345 -0.33 19.55 -15.19
CA ALA A 345 0.08 18.58 -16.20
C ALA A 345 1.54 18.14 -15.96
N PRO A 346 1.83 16.84 -15.94
CA PRO A 346 3.20 16.31 -15.84
C PRO A 346 3.98 16.54 -17.14
N GLU A 347 5.30 16.51 -17.02
CA GLU A 347 6.23 16.49 -18.17
C GLU A 347 6.45 15.06 -18.66
N LYS A 348 6.58 14.12 -17.73
CA LYS A 348 6.69 12.67 -18.03
C LYS A 348 5.78 11.88 -17.09
N LEU A 349 5.28 10.75 -17.59
CA LEU A 349 4.53 9.76 -16.83
C LEU A 349 5.28 8.43 -16.83
N PHE A 350 5.28 7.76 -15.68
CA PHE A 350 5.87 6.45 -15.47
C PHE A 350 4.83 5.52 -14.85
N LEU A 351 4.91 4.22 -15.13
CA LEU A 351 4.32 3.26 -14.20
C LEU A 351 5.05 3.35 -12.86
N ASP A 352 4.38 3.05 -11.74
CA ASP A 352 5.00 3.24 -10.42
C ASP A 352 6.32 2.49 -10.26
N ASN A 353 6.43 1.31 -10.85
CA ASN A 353 7.64 0.49 -10.78
C ASN A 353 7.82 -0.38 -12.04
N THR A 354 9.01 -0.95 -12.19
CA THR A 354 9.38 -1.75 -13.36
C THR A 354 8.63 -3.08 -13.46
N ASN A 355 8.22 -3.67 -12.33
CA ASN A 355 7.45 -4.92 -12.36
C ASN A 355 6.08 -4.73 -13.02
N LEU A 356 5.44 -3.57 -12.83
CA LEU A 356 4.22 -3.21 -13.57
C LEU A 356 4.48 -3.14 -15.08
N MET A 357 5.64 -2.63 -15.50
CA MET A 357 5.97 -2.60 -16.93
C MET A 357 6.01 -4.02 -17.51
N TYR A 358 6.67 -4.95 -16.83
CA TYR A 358 6.75 -6.35 -17.26
C TYR A 358 5.40 -7.08 -17.20
N ALA A 359 4.52 -6.69 -16.29
CA ALA A 359 3.16 -7.25 -16.25
C ALA A 359 2.32 -6.84 -17.46
N TYR A 360 2.50 -5.61 -17.98
CA TYR A 360 1.79 -5.13 -19.18
C TYR A 360 2.50 -5.49 -20.50
N ASN A 361 3.83 -5.61 -20.49
CA ASN A 361 4.63 -5.86 -21.70
C ASN A 361 5.80 -6.77 -21.35
N GLN A 362 5.85 -7.97 -21.94
CA GLN A 362 6.91 -8.94 -21.69
C GLN A 362 8.33 -8.44 -22.10
N SER A 363 8.40 -7.45 -22.98
CA SER A 363 9.66 -6.89 -23.49
C SER A 363 9.63 -5.37 -23.54
N PRO A 364 9.59 -4.70 -22.37
CA PRO A 364 9.61 -3.24 -22.32
C PRO A 364 10.96 -2.69 -22.80
N GLN A 365 10.93 -1.46 -23.33
CA GLN A 365 12.15 -0.80 -23.79
C GLN A 365 13.10 -0.53 -22.61
N ILE A 366 14.38 -0.84 -22.78
CA ILE A 366 15.39 -0.72 -21.72
C ILE A 366 15.57 0.72 -21.24
N GLY A 367 15.44 1.72 -22.09
CA GLY A 367 15.47 3.13 -21.69
C GLY A 367 14.38 3.48 -20.70
N THR A 368 13.18 2.97 -20.95
CA THR A 368 12.02 3.14 -20.08
C THR A 368 12.19 2.45 -18.72
N ILE A 369 12.75 1.23 -18.70
CA ILE A 369 13.07 0.51 -17.45
C ILE A 369 14.00 1.35 -16.57
N ARG A 370 15.05 1.93 -17.17
CA ARG A 370 16.03 2.77 -16.48
C ARG A 370 15.38 3.98 -15.81
N GLU A 371 14.61 4.74 -16.56
CA GLU A 371 13.94 5.93 -16.05
C GLU A 371 12.88 5.59 -14.99
N THR A 372 12.08 4.56 -15.22
CA THR A 372 11.06 4.10 -14.26
C THR A 372 11.68 3.63 -12.95
N PHE A 373 12.75 2.83 -13.01
CA PHE A 373 13.49 2.42 -11.82
C PHE A 373 14.03 3.62 -11.06
N PHE A 374 14.75 4.50 -11.75
CA PHE A 374 15.34 5.67 -11.12
C PHE A 374 14.27 6.53 -10.45
N PHE A 375 13.21 6.85 -11.17
CA PHE A 375 12.08 7.60 -10.63
C PHE A 375 11.52 6.91 -9.38
N ASN A 376 11.21 5.61 -9.45
CA ASN A 376 10.66 4.85 -8.33
C ASN A 376 11.56 4.89 -7.09
N GLN A 377 12.86 4.60 -7.25
CA GLN A 377 13.76 4.46 -6.11
C GLN A 377 14.12 5.81 -5.47
N VAL A 378 14.39 6.82 -6.29
CA VAL A 378 14.87 8.13 -5.80
C VAL A 378 13.72 8.96 -5.22
N SER A 379 12.53 8.94 -5.84
CA SER A 379 11.36 9.71 -5.37
C SER A 379 10.87 9.31 -3.97
N ARG A 380 11.32 8.16 -3.42
CA ARG A 380 10.94 7.72 -2.06
C ARG A 380 11.66 8.51 -0.97
N THR A 381 12.80 9.12 -1.29
CA THR A 381 13.66 9.80 -0.32
C THR A 381 14.06 11.22 -0.74
N HIS A 382 13.92 11.56 -2.02
CA HIS A 382 14.35 12.84 -2.60
C HIS A 382 13.26 13.44 -3.49
N GLU A 383 13.27 14.77 -3.61
CA GLU A 383 12.40 15.47 -4.57
C GLU A 383 12.95 15.29 -5.99
N LEU A 384 12.10 14.83 -6.91
CA LEU A 384 12.42 14.74 -8.33
C LEU A 384 11.62 15.73 -9.15
N ASN A 385 12.33 16.49 -9.99
CA ASN A 385 11.72 17.42 -10.94
C ASN A 385 12.22 17.16 -12.36
N ALA A 386 11.39 17.55 -13.34
CA ALA A 386 11.80 17.59 -14.74
C ALA A 386 12.72 18.80 -15.00
N PRO A 387 13.98 18.58 -15.45
CA PRO A 387 14.88 19.66 -15.82
C PRO A 387 14.61 20.15 -17.24
N SER A 388 15.24 21.28 -17.62
CA SER A 388 15.25 21.75 -19.02
C SER A 388 16.22 20.97 -19.91
N LYS A 389 17.23 20.34 -19.33
CA LYS A 389 18.20 19.44 -19.98
C LYS A 389 18.43 18.24 -19.06
N GLY A 390 18.69 17.06 -19.62
CA GLY A 390 18.83 15.83 -18.87
C GLY A 390 17.47 15.20 -18.54
N ASP A 391 17.47 14.13 -17.75
CA ASP A 391 16.28 13.35 -17.47
C ASP A 391 15.64 13.70 -16.12
N PHE A 392 16.45 13.93 -15.07
CA PHE A 392 15.98 14.21 -13.72
C PHE A 392 16.79 15.26 -13.00
N LEU A 393 16.14 16.08 -12.18
CA LEU A 393 16.77 17.01 -11.25
C LEU A 393 16.39 16.59 -9.81
N ILE A 394 17.41 16.19 -9.03
CA ILE A 394 17.23 15.75 -7.63
C ILE A 394 17.43 16.95 -6.71
N ASP A 395 16.49 17.19 -5.81
CA ASP A 395 16.49 18.23 -4.76
C ASP A 395 16.79 19.63 -5.29
N GLY A 396 16.44 19.87 -6.57
CA GLY A 396 16.69 21.13 -7.26
C GLY A 396 18.18 21.44 -7.52
N LYS A 397 19.07 20.46 -7.34
CA LYS A 397 20.53 20.63 -7.40
C LYS A 397 21.23 19.68 -8.37
N TYR A 398 21.04 18.38 -8.20
CA TYR A 398 21.81 17.38 -8.93
C TYR A 398 21.12 16.97 -10.23
N LEU A 399 21.77 17.23 -11.36
CA LEU A 399 21.25 16.87 -12.68
C LEU A 399 21.67 15.45 -13.06
N ILE A 400 20.71 14.63 -13.43
CA ILE A 400 20.97 13.25 -13.84
C ILE A 400 20.53 13.04 -15.29
N GLU A 401 21.41 12.43 -16.06
CA GLU A 401 21.15 11.94 -17.42
C GLU A 401 21.28 10.41 -17.42
N MET A 402 20.31 9.72 -18.03
CA MET A 402 20.26 8.27 -18.03
C MET A 402 20.88 7.66 -19.28
N GLY A 403 21.50 6.48 -19.14
CA GLY A 403 22.03 5.83 -20.34
C GLY A 403 22.51 4.40 -20.17
N GLY A 404 22.86 3.78 -21.29
CA GLY A 404 23.60 2.52 -21.35
C GLY A 404 25.11 2.74 -21.25
N PRO A 405 25.90 1.64 -21.38
CA PRO A 405 27.37 1.71 -21.22
C PRO A 405 28.06 2.73 -22.10
N ASP A 406 27.53 2.97 -23.30
CA ASP A 406 28.15 3.89 -24.30
C ASP A 406 27.67 5.35 -24.20
N LYS A 407 26.79 5.66 -23.23
CA LYS A 407 26.28 7.03 -23.07
C LYS A 407 27.39 8.00 -22.75
N THR A 408 27.41 9.13 -23.46
CA THR A 408 28.44 10.17 -23.29
C THR A 408 27.92 11.38 -22.53
N PHE A 409 28.80 12.14 -21.90
CA PHE A 409 28.50 13.36 -21.13
C PHE A 409 28.07 14.57 -22.00
N ARG A 410 27.97 14.40 -23.32
CA ARG A 410 27.85 15.51 -24.30
C ARG A 410 26.67 16.44 -24.00
N GLN A 411 25.56 15.94 -23.51
CA GLN A 411 24.33 16.71 -23.28
C GLN A 411 24.39 17.59 -22.02
N ILE A 412 25.16 17.17 -20.99
CA ILE A 412 25.18 17.80 -19.65
C ILE A 412 26.62 18.25 -19.25
N LYS A 413 27.58 18.17 -20.16
CA LYS A 413 29.03 18.39 -19.91
C LYS A 413 29.35 19.71 -19.18
N ASP A 414 28.64 20.79 -19.52
CA ASP A 414 28.92 22.13 -19.01
C ASP A 414 27.97 22.53 -17.85
N ILE A 415 27.25 21.57 -17.28
CA ILE A 415 26.31 21.82 -16.18
C ILE A 415 26.94 21.35 -14.86
N PRO A 416 27.12 22.23 -13.88
CA PRO A 416 27.61 21.85 -12.56
C PRO A 416 26.71 20.79 -11.90
N ASP A 417 27.28 20.01 -11.01
CA ASP A 417 26.58 18.96 -10.27
C ASP A 417 25.79 17.98 -11.17
N SER A 418 26.32 17.66 -12.34
CA SER A 418 25.74 16.76 -13.32
C SER A 418 26.40 15.39 -13.33
N TYR A 419 25.57 14.32 -13.47
CA TYR A 419 26.00 12.93 -13.41
C TYR A 419 25.31 12.10 -14.48
N LEU A 420 25.96 11.02 -14.93
CA LEU A 420 25.36 9.98 -15.76
C LEU A 420 24.99 8.78 -14.87
N ALA A 421 23.73 8.39 -14.85
CA ALA A 421 23.29 7.11 -14.27
C ALA A 421 23.33 6.03 -15.37
N ILE A 422 24.30 5.13 -15.29
CA ILE A 422 24.62 4.17 -16.35
C ILE A 422 24.14 2.77 -15.98
N ASP A 423 23.34 2.20 -16.84
CA ASP A 423 22.88 0.81 -16.76
C ASP A 423 23.86 -0.14 -17.47
N GLY A 424 23.88 -1.42 -17.06
CA GLY A 424 24.70 -2.47 -17.67
C GLY A 424 26.17 -2.40 -17.30
N VAL A 425 26.54 -1.66 -16.24
CA VAL A 425 27.90 -1.58 -15.71
C VAL A 425 27.94 -1.95 -14.23
N GLU A 426 28.96 -2.69 -13.82
CA GLU A 426 29.18 -3.00 -12.41
C GLU A 426 29.86 -1.86 -11.66
N PHE A 427 30.75 -1.12 -12.35
CA PHE A 427 31.57 -0.07 -11.75
C PHE A 427 31.33 1.28 -12.41
N GLY A 428 31.41 2.32 -11.59
CA GLY A 428 31.38 3.69 -12.05
C GLY A 428 32.79 4.26 -12.31
N ARG A 429 32.81 5.45 -12.88
CA ARG A 429 34.06 6.22 -13.09
C ARG A 429 33.74 7.72 -13.17
N GLU A 430 34.45 8.54 -12.40
CA GLU A 430 34.18 9.98 -12.35
C GLU A 430 32.72 10.29 -12.02
N ASN A 431 32.01 11.05 -12.86
CA ASN A 431 30.58 11.33 -12.70
C ASN A 431 29.67 10.30 -13.39
N ARG A 432 30.16 9.12 -13.72
CA ARG A 432 29.42 8.00 -14.31
C ARG A 432 29.11 6.99 -13.21
N ILE A 433 27.90 6.94 -12.75
CA ILE A 433 27.45 6.16 -11.59
C ILE A 433 26.66 4.95 -12.09
N PRO A 434 26.91 3.72 -11.59
CA PRO A 434 26.07 2.58 -11.90
C PRO A 434 24.63 2.83 -11.46
N LEU A 435 23.67 2.65 -12.37
CA LEU A 435 22.27 2.92 -12.14
C LEU A 435 21.70 2.15 -10.94
N TRP A 436 22.10 0.90 -10.77
CA TRP A 436 21.62 0.03 -9.71
C TRP A 436 21.92 0.55 -8.29
N LEU A 437 22.98 1.40 -8.11
CA LEU A 437 23.29 1.99 -6.81
C LEU A 437 22.19 2.90 -6.26
N PHE A 438 21.41 3.56 -7.11
CA PHE A 438 20.28 4.37 -6.68
C PHE A 438 19.17 3.56 -6.02
N GLY A 439 19.18 2.23 -6.16
CA GLY A 439 18.31 1.32 -5.45
C GLY A 439 18.71 1.03 -3.99
N PHE A 440 19.73 1.75 -3.47
CA PHE A 440 20.21 1.63 -2.09
C PHE A 440 19.84 2.81 -1.19
N LEU A 441 19.03 3.73 -1.70
CA LEU A 441 18.62 4.94 -0.98
C LEU A 441 17.59 4.69 0.15
N TYR A 442 16.86 3.56 0.11
CA TYR A 442 15.91 3.22 1.17
C TYR A 442 15.86 1.73 1.48
#